data_c6acc9e70561553c6147b020f2b63ee3
#
_entry.id   c6acc9e70561553c6147b020f2b63ee3
#
_cell.length_a   1.000
_cell.length_b   1.000
_cell.length_c   1.000
_cell.angle_alpha   90.00
_cell.angle_beta   90.00
_cell.angle_gamma   90.00
#
_symmetry.space_group_name_H-M   'P 1'
#
loop_
_entity.id
_entity.type
_entity.pdbx_description
1 polymer ?
#
loop_
_entity_poly.entity_id
_entity_poly.type
_entity_poly.pdbx_seq_one_letter_code
_entity_poly.pdbx_strand_id
1 'polypeptide(L)'
;MTNPLVSIIVPVYNAQKGLSRCLESICSQTYQELEIIVLNDGSTDDSLAICEQFRAKDPRIVVVDKENEGVSCTRNAGLVLAHGDYIQFADSDDALDPDYTQNLVQAALQHSADLVIAPYWMVIPSNSTKTGYFLETLQTSLGIEPETPKTEVRKYSFLPQGVYSREDYARRLMQQPASFYYGVLWNKLYRREIIAQNQLAVSYTHLRAHETAANLV
;
A
#
# COMPACT_ATOMS: atom_id res chain seq x y z
N MET A 1 -9.02 27.25 6.79
CA MET A 1 -8.65 26.01 7.52
C MET A 1 -7.43 25.48 6.82
N THR A 2 -6.37 25.12 7.55
CA THR A 2 -5.18 24.49 6.98
C THR A 2 -5.53 23.04 6.60
N ASN A 3 -5.03 22.58 5.46
CA ASN A 3 -5.19 21.19 5.07
C ASN A 3 -4.47 20.28 6.09
N PRO A 4 -5.02 19.13 6.50
CA PRO A 4 -4.36 18.23 7.43
C PRO A 4 -3.12 17.59 6.81
N LEU A 5 -2.08 17.37 7.59
CA LEU A 5 -0.88 16.65 7.17
C LEU A 5 -1.19 15.15 7.07
N VAL A 6 -0.75 14.50 5.99
CA VAL A 6 -0.84 13.05 5.81
C VAL A 6 0.56 12.45 5.82
N SER A 7 0.83 11.53 6.74
CA SER A 7 2.06 10.72 6.72
C SER A 7 1.81 9.47 5.88
N ILE A 8 2.55 9.33 4.77
CA ILE A 8 2.56 8.13 3.92
C ILE A 8 3.75 7.27 4.34
N ILE A 9 3.47 6.07 4.86
CA ILE A 9 4.47 5.12 5.34
C ILE A 9 4.72 4.06 4.27
N VAL A 10 5.96 3.95 3.80
CA VAL A 10 6.39 3.04 2.73
C VAL A 10 7.46 2.09 3.26
N PRO A 11 7.10 0.85 3.66
CA PRO A 11 8.09 -0.17 4.00
C PRO A 11 8.76 -0.69 2.72
N VAL A 12 10.08 -0.82 2.73
CA VAL A 12 10.89 -1.23 1.58
C VAL A 12 11.79 -2.39 1.97
N TYR A 13 11.71 -3.50 1.23
CA TYR A 13 12.63 -4.62 1.34
C TYR A 13 12.81 -5.29 -0.02
N ASN A 14 14.01 -5.21 -0.60
CA ASN A 14 14.37 -5.80 -1.89
C ASN A 14 13.33 -5.48 -3.00
N ALA A 15 12.96 -4.19 -3.13
CA ALA A 15 11.89 -3.69 -3.98
C ALA A 15 12.39 -2.91 -5.21
N GLN A 16 13.66 -3.01 -5.60
CA GLN A 16 14.27 -2.20 -6.66
C GLN A 16 13.47 -2.14 -7.97
N LYS A 17 12.71 -3.21 -8.31
CA LYS A 17 11.94 -3.28 -9.57
C LYS A 17 10.69 -2.39 -9.60
N GLY A 18 10.04 -2.17 -8.45
CA GLY A 18 8.77 -1.44 -8.35
C GLY A 18 8.89 -0.07 -7.68
N LEU A 19 9.92 0.11 -6.85
CA LEU A 19 10.07 1.21 -5.91
C LEU A 19 10.06 2.59 -6.58
N SER A 20 10.74 2.77 -7.71
CA SER A 20 10.74 4.05 -8.43
C SER A 20 9.33 4.46 -8.84
N ARG A 21 8.54 3.54 -9.41
CA ARG A 21 7.15 3.79 -9.79
C ARG A 21 6.29 4.15 -8.57
N CYS A 22 6.47 3.44 -7.46
CA CYS A 22 5.77 3.71 -6.21
C CYS A 22 6.06 5.14 -5.73
N LEU A 23 7.34 5.49 -5.55
CA LEU A 23 7.74 6.80 -5.05
C LEU A 23 7.36 7.94 -6.01
N GLU A 24 7.48 7.75 -7.33
CA GLU A 24 7.00 8.70 -8.33
C GLU A 24 5.50 8.98 -8.17
N SER A 25 4.69 7.94 -7.98
CA SER A 25 3.24 8.08 -7.80
C SER A 25 2.87 8.81 -6.51
N ILE A 26 3.66 8.65 -5.45
CA ILE A 26 3.47 9.34 -4.17
C ILE A 26 3.91 10.80 -4.28
N CYS A 27 5.07 11.08 -4.87
CA CYS A 27 5.59 12.44 -5.04
C CYS A 27 4.69 13.30 -5.95
N SER A 28 4.03 12.67 -6.93
CA SER A 28 3.13 13.33 -7.89
C SER A 28 1.68 13.47 -7.43
N GLN A 29 1.37 13.12 -6.18
CA GLN A 29 0.02 13.31 -5.65
C GLN A 29 -0.43 14.78 -5.75
N THR A 30 -1.69 15.02 -6.12
CA THR A 30 -2.29 16.36 -6.15
C THR A 30 -2.40 16.98 -4.77
N TYR A 31 -2.54 16.16 -3.73
CA TYR A 31 -2.49 16.59 -2.33
C TYR A 31 -1.05 16.90 -1.92
N GLN A 32 -0.78 18.14 -1.46
CA GLN A 32 0.58 18.62 -1.22
C GLN A 32 1.04 18.49 0.25
N GLU A 33 0.13 18.50 1.23
CA GLU A 33 0.45 18.41 2.65
C GLU A 33 0.81 16.97 3.02
N LEU A 34 1.97 16.53 2.58
CA LEU A 34 2.49 15.16 2.75
C LEU A 34 3.80 15.13 3.54
N GLU A 35 3.91 14.15 4.41
CA GLU A 35 5.13 13.61 4.98
C GLU A 35 5.31 12.19 4.45
N ILE A 36 6.41 11.89 3.78
CA ILE A 36 6.65 10.59 3.13
C ILE A 36 7.77 9.88 3.88
N ILE A 37 7.43 8.82 4.63
CA ILE A 37 8.35 8.09 5.49
C ILE A 37 8.68 6.76 4.81
N VAL A 38 9.87 6.68 4.21
CA VAL A 38 10.37 5.50 3.50
C VAL A 38 11.33 4.75 4.42
N LEU A 39 10.99 3.51 4.79
CA LEU A 39 11.80 2.71 5.70
C LEU A 39 12.40 1.52 4.95
N ASN A 40 13.71 1.57 4.72
CA ASN A 40 14.47 0.44 4.18
C ASN A 40 14.72 -0.58 5.29
N ASP A 41 14.14 -1.77 5.15
CA ASP A 41 14.21 -2.87 6.12
C ASP A 41 15.35 -3.84 5.78
N GLY A 42 16.58 -3.29 5.68
CA GLY A 42 17.78 -4.09 5.42
C GLY A 42 17.82 -4.71 4.01
N SER A 43 17.45 -3.96 2.98
CA SER A 43 17.54 -4.44 1.59
C SER A 43 18.98 -4.72 1.20
N THR A 44 19.17 -5.74 0.35
CA THR A 44 20.47 -6.15 -0.19
C THR A 44 20.62 -5.82 -1.69
N ASP A 45 19.57 -5.27 -2.30
CA ASP A 45 19.53 -4.78 -3.68
C ASP A 45 19.68 -3.25 -3.73
N ASP A 46 19.39 -2.61 -4.88
CA ASP A 46 19.54 -1.17 -5.08
C ASP A 46 18.41 -0.33 -4.44
N SER A 47 17.53 -0.93 -3.63
CA SER A 47 16.39 -0.22 -3.04
C SER A 47 16.80 1.00 -2.23
N LEU A 48 17.81 0.89 -1.35
CA LEU A 48 18.28 2.02 -0.55
C LEU A 48 18.80 3.17 -1.42
N ALA A 49 19.55 2.85 -2.47
CA ALA A 49 20.08 3.86 -3.40
C ALA A 49 18.94 4.61 -4.11
N ILE A 50 17.86 3.91 -4.47
CA ILE A 50 16.65 4.52 -5.05
C ILE A 50 15.98 5.45 -4.02
N CYS A 51 15.79 5.01 -2.77
CA CYS A 51 15.22 5.85 -1.71
C CYS A 51 15.98 7.17 -1.56
N GLU A 52 17.32 7.11 -1.51
CA GLU A 52 18.18 8.28 -1.37
C GLU A 52 18.11 9.23 -2.56
N GLN A 53 17.97 8.70 -3.78
CA GLN A 53 17.76 9.52 -4.99
C GLN A 53 16.46 10.32 -4.92
N PHE A 54 15.37 9.72 -4.40
CA PHE A 54 14.10 10.41 -4.24
C PHE A 54 14.15 11.43 -3.10
N ARG A 55 14.78 11.10 -1.97
CA ARG A 55 15.00 12.05 -0.85
C ARG A 55 15.75 13.30 -1.31
N ALA A 56 16.73 13.15 -2.18
CA ALA A 56 17.49 14.28 -2.71
C ALA A 56 16.65 15.21 -3.61
N LYS A 57 15.54 14.74 -4.17
CA LYS A 57 14.66 15.48 -5.10
C LYS A 57 13.42 16.07 -4.44
N ASP A 58 12.91 15.44 -3.37
CA ASP A 58 11.68 15.84 -2.71
C ASP A 58 11.91 15.97 -1.19
N PRO A 59 11.87 17.20 -0.64
CA PRO A 59 12.15 17.46 0.77
C PRO A 59 11.08 16.89 1.72
N ARG A 60 9.93 16.43 1.22
CA ARG A 60 8.90 15.76 2.02
C ARG A 60 9.27 14.33 2.40
N ILE A 61 10.33 13.75 1.77
CA ILE A 61 10.77 12.39 1.98
C ILE A 61 11.78 12.31 3.12
N VAL A 62 11.47 11.47 4.08
CA VAL A 62 12.39 11.00 5.14
C VAL A 62 12.74 9.54 4.84
N VAL A 63 14.03 9.22 4.72
CA VAL A 63 14.50 7.84 4.55
C VAL A 63 15.10 7.36 5.87
N VAL A 64 14.66 6.18 6.29
CA VAL A 64 15.19 5.47 7.46
C VAL A 64 15.77 4.14 6.98
N ASP A 65 17.06 3.93 7.21
CA ASP A 65 17.74 2.67 6.95
C ASP A 65 17.90 1.90 8.26
N LYS A 66 17.43 0.64 8.30
CA LYS A 66 17.44 -0.20 9.51
C LYS A 66 17.74 -1.65 9.17
N GLU A 67 18.13 -2.42 10.18
CA GLU A 67 18.25 -3.88 10.06
C GLU A 67 16.88 -4.50 9.77
N ASN A 68 16.87 -5.65 9.07
CA ASN A 68 15.63 -6.34 8.72
C ASN A 68 14.95 -6.93 9.96
N GLU A 69 13.74 -6.46 10.24
CA GLU A 69 12.87 -6.95 11.32
C GLU A 69 11.48 -7.37 10.79
N GLY A 70 11.28 -7.28 9.48
CA GLY A 70 10.04 -7.62 8.81
C GLY A 70 9.05 -6.47 8.71
N VAL A 71 8.15 -6.57 7.74
CA VAL A 71 7.26 -5.49 7.29
C VAL A 71 6.36 -4.94 8.41
N SER A 72 5.90 -5.77 9.38
CA SER A 72 5.08 -5.29 10.50
C SER A 72 5.87 -4.38 11.44
N CYS A 73 7.11 -4.78 11.82
CA CYS A 73 7.99 -3.96 12.64
C CYS A 73 8.33 -2.66 11.91
N THR A 74 8.59 -2.74 10.62
CA THR A 74 8.91 -1.58 9.77
C THR A 74 7.73 -0.62 9.67
N ARG A 75 6.49 -1.11 9.48
CA ARG A 75 5.30 -0.25 9.52
C ARG A 75 5.09 0.38 10.90
N ASN A 76 5.33 -0.35 11.98
CA ASN A 76 5.24 0.19 13.34
C ASN A 76 6.29 1.26 13.62
N ALA A 77 7.52 1.08 13.13
CA ALA A 77 8.53 2.12 13.20
C ALA A 77 8.08 3.39 12.45
N GLY A 78 7.45 3.23 11.28
CA GLY A 78 6.84 4.33 10.55
C GLY A 78 5.74 5.05 11.33
N LEU A 79 4.87 4.32 12.03
CA LEU A 79 3.84 4.91 12.89
C LEU A 79 4.43 5.76 14.02
N VAL A 80 5.57 5.36 14.59
CA VAL A 80 6.26 6.13 15.64
C VAL A 80 6.83 7.45 15.11
N LEU A 81 7.29 7.44 13.85
CA LEU A 81 7.89 8.61 13.20
C LEU A 81 6.87 9.57 12.59
N ALA A 82 5.63 9.13 12.41
CA ALA A 82 4.60 9.89 11.73
C ALA A 82 4.06 11.06 12.56
N HIS A 83 4.03 12.27 11.97
CA HIS A 83 3.51 13.49 12.59
C HIS A 83 2.17 13.93 12.02
N GLY A 84 1.74 13.37 10.86
CA GLY A 84 0.50 13.74 10.18
C GLY A 84 -0.76 13.54 11.02
N ASP A 85 -1.81 14.28 10.70
CA ASP A 85 -3.15 14.11 11.29
C ASP A 85 -3.76 12.77 10.84
N TYR A 86 -3.35 12.32 9.65
CA TYR A 86 -3.76 11.05 9.07
C TYR A 86 -2.55 10.21 8.67
N ILE A 87 -2.75 8.89 8.69
CA ILE A 87 -1.78 7.88 8.26
C ILE A 87 -2.30 7.16 7.02
N GLN A 88 -1.46 7.02 6.02
CA GLN A 88 -1.66 6.20 4.84
C GLN A 88 -0.48 5.24 4.70
N PHE A 89 -0.73 3.97 4.36
CA PHE A 89 0.32 3.02 4.00
C PHE A 89 0.36 2.88 2.48
N ALA A 90 1.55 2.65 1.94
CA ALA A 90 1.74 2.28 0.54
C ALA A 90 2.76 1.16 0.47
N ASP A 91 2.47 0.10 -0.26
CA ASP A 91 3.43 -0.99 -0.48
C ASP A 91 4.38 -0.60 -1.62
N SER A 92 5.66 -0.95 -1.50
CA SER A 92 6.75 -0.46 -2.36
C SER A 92 6.69 -0.91 -3.82
N ASP A 93 5.80 -1.85 -4.15
CA ASP A 93 5.54 -2.36 -5.50
C ASP A 93 4.22 -1.86 -6.11
N ASP A 94 3.42 -1.11 -5.35
CA ASP A 94 2.16 -0.51 -5.79
C ASP A 94 2.36 0.90 -6.38
N ALA A 95 1.27 1.48 -6.90
CA ALA A 95 1.22 2.87 -7.36
C ALA A 95 -0.13 3.50 -6.99
N LEU A 96 -0.10 4.78 -6.63
CA LEU A 96 -1.29 5.54 -6.29
C LEU A 96 -1.77 6.34 -7.51
N ASP A 97 -3.09 6.41 -7.70
CA ASP A 97 -3.66 7.35 -8.66
C ASP A 97 -3.36 8.80 -8.21
N PRO A 98 -3.18 9.77 -9.14
CA PRO A 98 -2.76 11.12 -8.80
C PRO A 98 -3.63 11.82 -7.74
N ASP A 99 -4.94 11.59 -7.75
CA ASP A 99 -5.89 12.21 -6.81
C ASP A 99 -6.23 11.32 -5.61
N TYR A 100 -5.51 10.21 -5.41
CA TYR A 100 -5.88 9.19 -4.43
C TYR A 100 -5.91 9.76 -3.01
N THR A 101 -4.81 10.36 -2.56
CA THR A 101 -4.73 10.96 -1.21
C THR A 101 -5.70 12.12 -1.04
N GLN A 102 -5.86 12.97 -2.06
CA GLN A 102 -6.82 14.08 -2.05
C GLN A 102 -8.26 13.58 -1.81
N ASN A 103 -8.67 12.53 -2.52
CA ASN A 103 -10.00 11.96 -2.41
C ASN A 103 -10.24 11.34 -1.02
N LEU A 104 -9.25 10.65 -0.46
CA LEU A 104 -9.34 10.08 0.88
C LEU A 104 -9.47 11.16 1.96
N VAL A 105 -8.64 12.21 1.89
CA VAL A 105 -8.69 13.34 2.84
C VAL A 105 -10.03 14.08 2.73
N GLN A 106 -10.50 14.34 1.52
CA GLN A 106 -11.78 15.00 1.31
C GLN A 106 -12.94 14.21 1.94
N ALA A 107 -12.97 12.90 1.74
CA ALA A 107 -13.98 12.02 2.36
C ALA A 107 -13.86 12.02 3.89
N ALA A 108 -12.63 11.97 4.43
CA ALA A 108 -12.39 12.01 5.88
C ALA A 108 -12.93 13.31 6.51
N LEU A 109 -12.65 14.46 5.88
CA LEU A 109 -13.10 15.76 6.36
C LEU A 109 -14.61 15.94 6.22
N GLN A 110 -15.18 15.58 5.06
CA GLN A 110 -16.62 15.73 4.78
C GLN A 110 -17.48 14.95 5.78
N HIS A 111 -17.03 13.78 6.21
CA HIS A 111 -17.79 12.88 7.07
C HIS A 111 -17.25 12.78 8.49
N SER A 112 -16.22 13.56 8.85
CA SER A 112 -15.51 13.45 10.12
C SER A 112 -15.07 12.00 10.42
N ALA A 113 -14.67 11.27 9.37
CA ALA A 113 -14.40 9.85 9.46
C ALA A 113 -13.04 9.55 10.11
N ASP A 114 -13.01 8.51 10.95
CA ASP A 114 -11.78 8.00 11.57
C ASP A 114 -11.01 7.06 10.65
N LEU A 115 -11.73 6.43 9.73
CA LEU A 115 -11.20 5.50 8.74
C LEU A 115 -11.91 5.73 7.40
N VAL A 116 -11.14 5.93 6.34
CA VAL A 116 -11.65 5.93 4.96
C VAL A 116 -11.07 4.73 4.23
N ILE A 117 -11.90 4.02 3.48
CA ILE A 117 -11.50 2.85 2.70
C ILE A 117 -11.84 3.10 1.25
N ALA A 118 -10.85 2.96 0.36
CA ALA A 118 -11.05 3.10 -1.07
C ALA A 118 -11.07 1.75 -1.79
N PRO A 119 -11.77 1.66 -2.93
CA PRO A 119 -11.58 0.56 -3.87
C PRO A 119 -10.18 0.64 -4.48
N TYR A 120 -9.72 -0.48 -5.04
CA TYR A 120 -8.43 -0.55 -5.71
C TYR A 120 -8.51 -1.36 -7.02
N TRP A 121 -7.50 -1.19 -7.86
CA TRP A 121 -7.34 -1.93 -9.09
C TRP A 121 -6.25 -2.97 -8.91
N MET A 122 -6.56 -4.22 -9.22
CA MET A 122 -5.56 -5.28 -9.28
C MET A 122 -5.15 -5.48 -10.74
N VAL A 123 -3.85 -5.35 -10.98
CA VAL A 123 -3.23 -5.58 -12.29
C VAL A 123 -2.69 -7.00 -12.30
N ILE A 124 -3.36 -7.90 -13.02
CA ILE A 124 -3.01 -9.32 -13.09
C ILE A 124 -2.33 -9.58 -14.44
N PRO A 125 -1.03 -9.91 -14.44
CA PRO A 125 -0.37 -10.37 -15.67
C PRO A 125 -1.06 -11.64 -16.18
N SER A 126 -1.38 -11.73 -17.47
CA SER A 126 -2.08 -12.87 -18.06
C SER A 126 -1.30 -14.20 -17.95
N ASN A 127 0.00 -14.15 -17.65
CA ASN A 127 0.89 -15.30 -17.50
C ASN A 127 0.96 -15.85 -16.06
N SER A 128 0.17 -15.31 -15.12
CA SER A 128 0.19 -15.76 -13.72
C SER A 128 -0.45 -17.13 -13.47
N THR A 129 -1.00 -17.78 -14.50
CA THR A 129 -1.42 -19.19 -14.42
C THR A 129 -0.25 -20.12 -14.79
N LYS A 130 -0.08 -21.27 -14.07
CA LYS A 130 0.94 -22.28 -14.38
C LYS A 130 0.97 -22.68 -15.86
N THR A 131 -0.18 -22.63 -16.53
CA THR A 131 -0.34 -22.89 -17.97
C THR A 131 0.27 -21.77 -18.82
N GLY A 132 0.19 -20.51 -18.40
CA GLY A 132 0.80 -19.36 -19.09
C GLY A 132 2.33 -19.43 -19.09
N TYR A 133 2.94 -19.73 -17.96
CA TYR A 133 4.40 -19.93 -17.86
C TYR A 133 4.90 -21.06 -18.74
N PHE A 134 4.18 -22.17 -18.81
CA PHE A 134 4.54 -23.32 -19.65
C PHE A 134 4.45 -22.99 -21.14
N LEU A 135 3.41 -22.28 -21.57
CA LEU A 135 3.24 -21.83 -22.95
C LEU A 135 4.32 -20.83 -23.39
N GLU A 136 4.67 -19.88 -22.53
CA GLU A 136 5.71 -18.88 -22.78
C GLU A 136 7.11 -19.53 -22.91
N THR A 137 7.42 -20.52 -22.07
CA THR A 137 8.66 -21.29 -22.14
C THR A 137 8.71 -22.12 -23.45
N LEU A 138 7.59 -22.72 -23.87
CA LEU A 138 7.48 -23.43 -25.13
C LEU A 138 7.61 -22.51 -26.35
N GLN A 139 6.96 -21.36 -26.36
CA GLN A 139 7.06 -20.36 -27.43
C GLN A 139 8.47 -19.84 -27.59
N THR A 140 9.15 -19.50 -26.48
CA THR A 140 10.54 -19.05 -26.49
C THR A 140 11.49 -20.14 -27.04
N SER A 141 11.26 -21.42 -26.69
CA SER A 141 12.07 -22.53 -27.18
C SER A 141 11.83 -22.84 -28.66
N LEU A 142 10.70 -22.44 -29.23
CA LEU A 142 10.35 -22.57 -30.64
C LEU A 142 10.68 -21.32 -31.48
N GLY A 143 11.31 -20.29 -30.87
CA GLY A 143 11.67 -19.04 -31.55
C GLY A 143 10.47 -18.18 -31.93
N ILE A 144 9.32 -18.38 -31.28
CA ILE A 144 8.10 -17.56 -31.46
C ILE A 144 8.20 -16.42 -30.45
N GLU A 145 8.16 -15.17 -30.91
CA GLU A 145 8.07 -14.02 -30.00
C GLU A 145 6.77 -14.12 -29.19
N PRO A 146 6.84 -14.10 -27.84
CA PRO A 146 5.63 -14.12 -27.03
C PRO A 146 4.78 -12.89 -27.34
N GLU A 147 3.49 -13.10 -27.59
CA GLU A 147 2.53 -11.98 -27.65
C GLU A 147 2.67 -11.16 -26.37
N THR A 148 2.64 -9.83 -26.48
CA THR A 148 2.65 -8.94 -25.30
C THR A 148 1.63 -9.41 -24.28
N PRO A 149 2.01 -9.68 -23.04
CA PRO A 149 1.11 -10.26 -22.06
C PRO A 149 -0.12 -9.36 -21.90
N LYS A 150 -1.30 -9.92 -22.19
CA LYS A 150 -2.56 -9.22 -21.96
C LYS A 150 -2.72 -9.02 -20.46
N THR A 151 -2.63 -7.78 -20.01
CA THR A 151 -2.80 -7.43 -18.60
C THR A 151 -4.30 -7.32 -18.30
N GLU A 152 -4.80 -8.12 -17.38
CA GLU A 152 -6.16 -8.00 -16.89
C GLU A 152 -6.20 -7.01 -15.72
N VAL A 153 -7.08 -6.02 -15.78
CA VAL A 153 -7.28 -5.03 -14.73
C VAL A 153 -8.66 -5.23 -14.11
N ARG A 154 -8.69 -5.54 -12.81
CA ARG A 154 -9.95 -5.74 -12.07
C ARG A 154 -10.09 -4.74 -10.94
N LYS A 155 -11.25 -4.10 -10.86
CA LYS A 155 -11.62 -3.25 -9.72
C LYS A 155 -12.17 -4.11 -8.58
N TYR A 156 -11.63 -3.89 -7.38
CA TYR A 156 -12.11 -4.51 -6.16
C TYR A 156 -12.76 -3.48 -5.26
N SER A 157 -14.02 -3.76 -4.86
CA SER A 157 -14.77 -2.99 -3.89
C SER A 157 -15.72 -3.95 -3.16
N PHE A 158 -15.61 -4.07 -1.85
CA PHE A 158 -16.42 -5.01 -1.05
C PHE A 158 -17.55 -4.33 -0.31
N LEU A 159 -17.41 -3.04 -0.04
CA LEU A 159 -18.46 -2.26 0.58
C LEU A 159 -19.14 -1.38 -0.46
N PRO A 160 -20.47 -1.29 -0.45
CA PRO A 160 -21.18 -0.21 -1.14
C PRO A 160 -20.64 1.14 -0.69
N GLN A 161 -20.65 2.12 -1.59
CA GLN A 161 -20.28 3.49 -1.20
C GLN A 161 -21.25 4.00 -0.12
N GLY A 162 -20.73 4.54 0.97
CA GLY A 162 -21.53 5.07 2.08
C GLY A 162 -20.71 5.36 3.32
N VAL A 163 -21.38 5.91 4.31
CA VAL A 163 -20.86 6.17 5.64
C VAL A 163 -21.40 5.10 6.59
N TYR A 164 -20.52 4.50 7.35
CA TYR A 164 -20.83 3.41 8.26
C TYR A 164 -20.51 3.80 9.69
N SER A 165 -21.38 3.43 10.63
CA SER A 165 -21.02 3.47 12.04
C SER A 165 -19.96 2.42 12.37
N ARG A 166 -19.28 2.59 13.51
CA ARG A 166 -18.32 1.60 14.02
C ARG A 166 -18.96 0.21 14.15
N GLU A 167 -20.18 0.15 14.65
CA GLU A 167 -20.94 -1.09 14.85
C GLU A 167 -21.33 -1.75 13.54
N ASP A 168 -21.74 -0.95 12.53
CA ASP A 168 -22.10 -1.48 11.21
C ASP A 168 -20.86 -2.00 10.46
N TYR A 169 -19.75 -1.28 10.57
CA TYR A 169 -18.49 -1.73 9.99
C TYR A 169 -18.01 -3.03 10.65
N ALA A 170 -18.02 -3.10 11.99
CA ALA A 170 -17.63 -4.30 12.72
C ALA A 170 -18.53 -5.51 12.37
N ARG A 171 -19.84 -5.30 12.24
CA ARG A 171 -20.80 -6.34 11.83
C ARG A 171 -20.46 -6.89 10.44
N ARG A 172 -20.09 -6.03 9.49
CA ARG A 172 -19.71 -6.44 8.14
C ARG A 172 -18.40 -7.22 8.12
N LEU A 173 -17.41 -6.81 8.92
CA LEU A 173 -16.19 -7.56 9.15
C LEU A 173 -16.47 -8.98 9.63
N MET A 174 -17.38 -9.14 10.60
CA MET A 174 -17.74 -10.45 11.16
C MET A 174 -18.52 -11.32 10.17
N GLN A 175 -19.23 -10.74 9.21
CA GLN A 175 -19.94 -11.48 8.17
C GLN A 175 -18.99 -12.03 7.09
N GLN A 176 -17.85 -11.37 6.85
CA GLN A 176 -16.86 -11.76 5.84
C GLN A 176 -15.43 -11.69 6.42
N PRO A 177 -15.14 -12.44 7.48
CA PRO A 177 -13.87 -12.30 8.20
C PRO A 177 -12.64 -12.69 7.38
N ALA A 178 -12.81 -13.51 6.35
CA ALA A 178 -11.75 -13.94 5.44
C ALA A 178 -11.54 -12.99 4.25
N SER A 179 -12.24 -11.85 4.21
CA SER A 179 -12.08 -10.92 3.11
C SER A 179 -10.72 -10.22 3.18
N PHE A 180 -9.87 -10.45 2.19
CA PHE A 180 -8.60 -9.77 1.98
C PHE A 180 -8.71 -8.23 2.06
N TYR A 181 -9.80 -7.68 1.54
CA TYR A 181 -10.08 -6.25 1.51
C TYR A 181 -10.04 -5.58 2.88
N TYR A 182 -10.52 -6.26 3.92
CA TYR A 182 -10.52 -5.69 5.28
C TYR A 182 -9.13 -5.73 5.92
N GLY A 183 -8.30 -6.71 5.57
CA GLY A 183 -6.99 -6.92 6.17
C GLY A 183 -5.88 -6.04 5.59
N VAL A 184 -5.99 -5.57 4.34
CA VAL A 184 -4.95 -4.75 3.73
C VAL A 184 -4.91 -3.35 4.33
N LEU A 185 -3.72 -2.77 4.46
CA LEU A 185 -3.52 -1.46 5.06
C LEU A 185 -3.45 -0.33 4.02
N TRP A 186 -2.94 -0.63 2.83
CA TRP A 186 -2.60 0.33 1.78
C TRP A 186 -3.80 0.99 1.09
N ASN A 187 -5.00 0.45 1.20
CA ASN A 187 -6.21 1.04 0.61
C ASN A 187 -6.99 1.92 1.60
N LYS A 188 -6.35 2.39 2.66
CA LYS A 188 -7.02 3.09 3.77
C LYS A 188 -6.28 4.36 4.18
N LEU A 189 -7.07 5.31 4.68
CA LEU A 189 -6.61 6.48 5.41
C LEU A 189 -7.12 6.38 6.84
N TYR A 190 -6.22 6.50 7.80
CA TYR A 190 -6.50 6.35 9.23
C TYR A 190 -6.30 7.68 9.94
N ARG A 191 -7.21 8.10 10.80
CA ARG A 191 -6.97 9.21 11.73
C ARG A 191 -5.89 8.78 12.73
N ARG A 192 -4.74 9.47 12.76
CA ARG A 192 -3.60 9.12 13.61
C ARG A 192 -3.96 9.09 15.09
N GLU A 193 -4.82 10.01 15.54
CA GLU A 193 -5.27 10.09 16.93
C GLU A 193 -5.88 8.76 17.43
N ILE A 194 -6.68 8.09 16.61
CA ILE A 194 -7.28 6.78 16.96
C ILE A 194 -6.23 5.71 17.15
N ILE A 195 -5.19 5.70 16.30
CA ILE A 195 -4.07 4.76 16.44
C ILE A 195 -3.33 5.01 17.75
N ALA A 196 -3.01 6.28 18.04
CA ALA A 196 -2.26 6.65 19.24
C ALA A 196 -3.04 6.39 20.53
N GLN A 197 -4.31 6.83 20.62
CA GLN A 197 -5.15 6.66 21.81
C GLN A 197 -5.40 5.20 22.17
N ASN A 198 -5.50 4.31 21.17
CA ASN A 198 -5.77 2.90 21.38
C ASN A 198 -4.51 2.04 21.31
N GLN A 199 -3.32 2.64 21.20
CA GLN A 199 -2.03 1.94 21.10
C GLN A 199 -2.04 0.85 20.00
N LEU A 200 -2.66 1.15 18.86
CA LEU A 200 -2.79 0.20 17.77
C LEU A 200 -1.44 -0.01 17.08
N ALA A 201 -1.14 -1.25 16.77
CA ALA A 201 0.06 -1.65 16.05
C ALA A 201 -0.28 -2.69 14.97
N VAL A 202 0.54 -2.75 13.94
CA VAL A 202 0.47 -3.80 12.92
C VAL A 202 1.05 -5.08 13.53
N SER A 203 0.26 -6.16 13.54
CA SER A 203 0.66 -7.43 14.12
C SER A 203 1.04 -8.47 13.06
N TYR A 204 1.91 -9.40 13.42
CA TYR A 204 2.37 -10.50 12.57
C TYR A 204 1.24 -11.43 12.08
N THR A 205 0.14 -11.50 12.81
CA THR A 205 -0.99 -12.39 12.48
C THR A 205 -1.69 -12.01 11.17
N HIS A 206 -1.65 -10.73 10.76
CA HIS A 206 -2.23 -10.30 9.49
C HIS A 206 -1.41 -10.74 8.27
N LEU A 207 -0.09 -10.85 8.40
CA LEU A 207 0.79 -11.25 7.29
C LEU A 207 0.74 -12.75 6.99
N ARG A 208 0.63 -13.61 8.01
CA ARG A 208 0.50 -15.06 7.78
C ARG A 208 -0.78 -15.43 7.02
N ALA A 209 -1.86 -14.67 7.21
CA ALA A 209 -3.09 -14.88 6.44
C ALA A 209 -2.90 -14.51 4.95
N HIS A 210 -2.08 -13.50 4.64
CA HIS A 210 -1.79 -13.09 3.27
C HIS A 210 -0.85 -14.06 2.56
N GLU A 211 0.25 -14.43 3.20
CA GLU A 211 1.20 -15.41 2.64
C GLU A 211 0.54 -16.76 2.43
N THR A 212 -0.33 -17.19 3.36
CA THR A 212 -1.04 -18.47 3.25
C THR A 212 -2.09 -18.43 2.13
N ALA A 213 -2.77 -17.30 1.90
CA ALA A 213 -3.73 -17.17 0.82
C ALA A 213 -3.05 -17.09 -0.56
N ALA A 214 -1.88 -16.43 -0.66
CA ALA A 214 -1.09 -16.37 -1.89
C ALA A 214 -0.45 -17.72 -2.25
N ASN A 215 -0.16 -18.57 -1.26
CA ASN A 215 0.44 -19.89 -1.45
C ASN A 215 -0.58 -21.02 -1.62
N LEU A 216 -1.88 -20.73 -1.52
CA LEU A 216 -2.98 -21.70 -1.69
C LEU A 216 -3.69 -21.62 -3.06
N VAL A 217 -3.14 -20.85 -3.99
CA VAL A 217 -3.66 -20.76 -5.37
C VAL A 217 -2.67 -21.38 -6.35
#